data_c576d1cf0f8c27b898928c3fb1e5f744
#
_entry.id   c576d1cf0f8c27b898928c3fb1e5f744
#
_cell.length_a   1.000
_cell.length_b   1.000
_cell.length_c   1.000
_cell.angle_alpha   90.00
_cell.angle_beta   90.00
_cell.angle_gamma   90.00
#
_symmetry.space_group_name_H-M   'P 1'
#
loop_
_entity.id
_entity.type
_entity.pdbx_description
1 polymer ?
#
loop_
_entity_poly.entity_id
_entity_poly.type
_entity_poly.pdbx_seq_one_letter_code
_entity_poly.pdbx_strand_id
1 'polypeptide(L)' 'MIIYXXEKKKAKLIFKHNYFEIIEEGDHVLCAISGKEIKLQNLNYWNVDLQEAYFSPIEANERFKSQKK' A
#
# COMPACT_ATOMS: atom_id res chain seq x y z
N MET A 1 13.96 9.20 24.90
CA MET A 1 13.92 9.07 24.47
C MET A 1 13.89 9.05 23.43
N ILE A 2 13.80 8.94 22.86
CA ILE A 2 13.89 8.85 21.97
C ILE A 2 13.33 8.78 21.06
N ILE A 3 13.32 8.87 20.45
CA ILE A 3 12.80 8.97 19.69
C ILE A 3 12.97 8.68 18.56
N TYR A 4 12.79 8.37 17.98
CA TYR A 4 12.94 8.12 16.91
C TYR A 4 12.11 8.28 16.03
N UNK A 5 11.52 8.90 15.60
CA UNK A 5 10.92 9.08 14.91
C UNK A 5 10.98 8.91 13.90
N UNK A 6 11.50 9.06 13.62
CA UNK A 6 11.59 9.06 12.58
C UNK A 6 11.87 7.98 12.00
N GLU A 7 11.80 7.19 12.55
CA GLU A 7 12.08 5.98 11.94
C GLU A 7 10.86 5.53 11.26
N LYS A 8 10.85 5.59 9.99
CA LYS A 8 9.75 5.10 9.20
C LYS A 8 9.81 3.59 9.13
N LYS A 9 8.67 2.98 9.34
CA LYS A 9 8.62 1.53 9.29
C LYS A 9 7.53 1.13 8.32
N LYS A 10 7.88 0.23 7.41
CA LYS A 10 6.94 -0.28 6.44
C LYS A 10 5.98 -1.25 7.10
N ALA A 11 4.70 -1.03 6.89
CA ALA A 11 3.68 -1.91 7.46
C ALA A 11 3.50 -3.13 6.58
N LYS A 12 3.04 -4.20 7.19
CA LYS A 12 2.68 -5.39 6.45
C LYS A 12 1.18 -5.57 6.58
N LEU A 13 0.49 -5.65 5.46
CA LEU A 13 -0.96 -5.66 5.43
C LEU A 13 -1.49 -6.84 4.65
N ILE A 14 -2.73 -7.20 4.98
CA ILE A 14 -3.50 -8.10 4.14
C ILE A 14 -4.69 -7.30 3.65
N PHE A 15 -4.86 -7.21 2.34
CA PHE A 15 -5.90 -6.40 1.75
C PHE A 15 -7.17 -7.20 1.55
N LYS A 16 -8.29 -6.62 1.98
CA LYS A 16 -9.61 -7.18 1.80
C LYS A 16 -10.42 -6.26 0.91
N HIS A 17 -11.64 -6.63 0.61
CA HIS A 17 -12.44 -5.85 -0.34
C HIS A 17 -12.72 -4.44 0.14
N ASN A 18 -13.07 -4.27 1.39
CA ASN A 18 -13.44 -2.96 1.90
C ASN A 18 -12.49 -2.40 2.95
N TYR A 19 -11.45 -3.16 3.30
CA TYR A 19 -10.54 -2.73 4.36
C TYR A 19 -9.25 -3.53 4.27
N PHE A 20 -8.31 -3.23 5.13
CA PHE A 20 -7.10 -4.02 5.22
C PHE A 20 -6.83 -4.35 6.68
N GLU A 21 -6.10 -5.43 6.89
CA GLU A 21 -5.68 -5.84 8.22
C GLU A 21 -4.19 -5.61 8.35
N ILE A 22 -3.77 -5.15 9.52
CA ILE A 22 -2.37 -4.89 9.77
C ILE A 22 -1.75 -6.12 10.41
N ILE A 23 -0.81 -6.74 9.70
CA ILE A 23 -0.10 -7.90 10.21
C ILE A 23 1.12 -7.44 11.01
N GLU A 24 1.84 -6.47 10.47
CA GLU A 24 2.95 -5.86 11.17
C GLU A 24 2.78 -4.37 11.17
N GLU A 25 2.93 -3.77 12.34
CA GLU A 25 2.75 -2.34 12.51
C GLU A 25 3.74 -1.55 11.67
N GLY A 26 3.27 -0.45 11.15
CA GLY A 26 4.09 0.46 10.41
C GLY A 26 3.26 1.66 10.03
N ASP A 27 3.87 2.66 9.41
CA ASP A 27 3.14 3.87 9.08
C ASP A 27 2.89 4.01 7.57
N HIS A 28 3.44 3.13 6.76
CA HIS A 28 3.27 3.25 5.32
C HIS A 28 3.46 1.90 4.64
N VAL A 29 3.06 1.86 3.37
CA VAL A 29 3.39 0.77 2.47
C VAL A 29 3.89 1.39 1.17
N LEU A 30 4.40 0.57 0.27
CA LEU A 30 4.91 1.06 -1.00
C LEU A 30 3.98 0.68 -2.13
N CYS A 31 3.84 1.59 -3.08
CA CYS A 31 3.05 1.32 -4.27
C CYS A 31 3.73 0.24 -5.09
N ALA A 32 2.95 -0.73 -5.55
CA ALA A 32 3.51 -1.83 -6.31
C ALA A 32 3.97 -1.41 -7.71
N ILE A 33 3.45 -0.30 -8.20
CA ILE A 33 3.78 0.17 -9.54
C ILE A 33 4.90 1.20 -9.51
N SER A 34 4.75 2.23 -8.70
CA SER A 34 5.68 3.35 -8.72
C SER A 34 6.73 3.30 -7.62
N GLY A 35 6.49 2.50 -6.59
CA GLY A 35 7.39 2.44 -5.46
C GLY A 35 7.25 3.60 -4.50
N LYS A 36 6.26 4.45 -4.73
CA LYS A 36 6.07 5.60 -3.85
C LYS A 36 5.54 5.18 -2.51
N GLU A 37 5.90 5.94 -1.50
CA GLU A 37 5.45 5.69 -0.15
C GLU A 37 4.00 6.13 0.01
N ILE A 38 3.18 5.25 0.57
CA ILE A 38 1.77 5.53 0.80
C ILE A 38 1.52 5.43 2.29
N LYS A 39 1.17 6.55 2.92
CA LYS A 39 0.82 6.49 4.34
C LYS A 39 -0.49 5.75 4.50
N LEU A 40 -0.62 5.01 5.59
CA LEU A 40 -1.81 4.19 5.78
C LEU A 40 -3.08 5.00 5.79
N GLN A 41 -3.05 6.21 6.33
CA GLN A 41 -4.24 7.04 6.35
C GLN A 41 -4.63 7.54 4.95
N ASN A 42 -3.71 7.46 4.00
CA ASN A 42 -3.97 7.87 2.63
C ASN A 42 -4.17 6.70 1.68
N LEU A 43 -4.14 5.49 2.22
CA LEU A 43 -4.23 4.30 1.39
C LEU A 43 -5.68 4.04 0.99
N ASN A 44 -5.96 4.19 -0.30
CA ASN A 44 -7.32 4.04 -0.82
C ASN A 44 -7.45 3.03 -1.94
N TYR A 45 -6.34 2.64 -2.55
CA TYR A 45 -6.39 1.77 -3.72
C TYR A 45 -5.52 0.56 -3.51
N TRP A 46 -6.08 -0.60 -3.70
CA TRP A 46 -5.31 -1.85 -3.58
C TRP A 46 -5.98 -2.95 -4.37
N ASN A 47 -5.25 -4.03 -4.56
CA ASN A 47 -5.72 -5.18 -5.31
C ASN A 47 -5.76 -6.38 -4.38
N VAL A 48 -6.93 -6.93 -4.16
CA VAL A 48 -7.08 -8.05 -3.23
C VAL A 48 -6.45 -9.32 -3.81
N ASP A 49 -6.62 -9.53 -5.10
CA ASP A 49 -6.08 -10.74 -5.72
C ASP A 49 -4.56 -10.76 -5.71
N LEU A 50 -3.95 -9.63 -6.00
CA LEU A 50 -2.49 -9.54 -6.04
C LEU A 50 -1.90 -9.10 -4.70
N GLN A 51 -2.74 -8.65 -3.78
CA GLN A 51 -2.27 -8.16 -2.49
C GLN A 51 -1.26 -7.05 -2.68
N GLU A 52 -1.66 -6.02 -3.43
CA GLU A 52 -0.82 -4.88 -3.75
C GLU A 52 -1.53 -3.59 -3.43
N ALA A 53 -0.76 -2.59 -3.03
CA ALA A 53 -1.27 -1.26 -2.81
C ALA A 53 -0.88 -0.35 -3.97
N TYR A 54 -1.69 0.67 -4.22
CA TYR A 54 -1.42 1.62 -5.29
C TYR A 54 -1.52 3.03 -4.74
N PHE A 55 -0.59 3.87 -5.19
CA PHE A 55 -0.52 5.24 -4.71
C PHE A 55 -1.72 6.06 -5.15
N SER A 56 -2.21 5.83 -6.35
CA SER A 56 -3.30 6.63 -6.90
C SER A 56 -4.05 5.79 -7.93
N PRO A 57 -5.19 6.28 -8.42
CA PRO A 57 -5.91 5.57 -9.47
C PRO A 57 -5.07 5.38 -10.73
N ILE A 58 -4.10 6.24 -10.96
CA ILE A 58 -3.24 6.09 -12.13
C ILE A 58 -2.45 4.79 -12.03
N GLU A 59 -1.84 4.54 -10.88
CA GLU A 59 -1.09 3.30 -10.70
C GLU A 59 -2.00 2.08 -10.71
N ALA A 60 -3.18 2.20 -10.10
CA ALA A 60 -4.13 1.10 -10.11
C ALA A 60 -4.52 0.75 -11.53
N ASN A 61 -4.74 1.77 -12.35
CA ASN A 61 -5.11 1.56 -13.73
C ASN A 61 -3.97 0.94 -14.53
N GLU A 62 -2.75 1.32 -14.23
CA GLU A 62 -1.58 0.73 -14.87
C GLU A 62 -1.53 -0.77 -14.65
N ARG A 63 -1.76 -1.19 -13.43
CA ARG A 63 -1.75 -2.62 -13.14
C ARG A 63 -2.90 -3.33 -13.83
N PHE A 64 -4.06 -2.70 -13.85
CA PHE A 64 -5.22 -3.28 -14.51
C PHE A 64 -4.94 -3.49 -15.99
N LYS A 65 -4.32 -2.52 -16.62
CA LYS A 65 -3.98 -2.64 -18.03
C LYS A 65 -2.96 -3.73 -18.26
N SER A 66 -1.97 -3.84 -17.40
CA SER A 66 -0.93 -4.84 -17.62
C SER A 66 -1.43 -6.25 -17.40
N GLN A 67 -2.49 -6.41 -16.63
CA GLN A 67 -3.08 -7.73 -16.43
C GLN A 67 -4.00 -8.12 -17.55
N LYS A 68 -4.51 -7.14 -18.25
CA LYS A 68 -5.44 -7.40 -19.32
C LYS A 68 -4.72 -7.91 -20.53
N LYS A 69 -5.21 -8.93 -21.11
CA LYS A 69 -4.54 -9.50 -22.27
C LYS A 69 -5.30 -9.32 -23.52
#